data_5187e5021d051a2ed40bd141a35d842a
#
_entry.id   5187e5021d051a2ed40bd141a35d842a
#
_cell.length_a   1.000
_cell.length_b   1.000
_cell.length_c   1.000
_cell.angle_alpha   90.00
_cell.angle_beta   90.00
_cell.angle_gamma   90.00
#
_symmetry.space_group_name_H-M   'P 1'
#
loop_
_entity.id
_entity.type
_entity.pdbx_description
1 polymer ?
#
loop_
_entity_poly.entity_id
_entity_poly.type
_entity_poly.pdbx_seq_one_letter_code
_entity_poly.pdbx_strand_id
1 'polypeptide(L)'
;MPSKTEDTTTATPTLGEEINIAIRPLHTKLNKLVTRRLRLALPPYSDDAKNYVTGLLHIAPIYQAFEREWDHILEDSPATAKIEPRIRSLLADIRIEGFARSGPLQEDIVTLLGRNDGFVRTRMESVSHAPVLVEFKKHIREAIQAHPHVLIAYAWIMYMALFAGGRFIRASLERVDQSTGFWSSLESSDKPEPEFRMPGAYDAFCVKDVLRKQHMQPPPLNFFLFDTPENGEDLKRLFKEALEADTSPPESKLTEEERAEVTKEGLTIFDYMIRIVGELDEICGTEYEEQAAAAAAK
;
A
#
# COMPACT_ATOMS: atom_id res chain seq x y z
N MET A 1 4.34 -59.45 -4.00
CA MET A 1 4.76 -58.05 -4.09
C MET A 1 3.67 -57.22 -3.46
N PRO A 2 3.87 -56.59 -2.28
CA PRO A 2 2.85 -55.69 -1.69
C PRO A 2 2.90 -54.35 -2.37
N SER A 3 1.73 -53.90 -2.84
CA SER A 3 1.49 -52.55 -3.37
C SER A 3 1.75 -51.50 -2.27
N LYS A 4 2.67 -50.60 -2.53
CA LYS A 4 2.79 -49.34 -1.76
C LYS A 4 1.59 -48.48 -2.10
N THR A 5 0.62 -48.42 -1.21
CA THR A 5 -0.34 -47.32 -1.13
C THR A 5 0.45 -46.11 -0.65
N GLU A 6 0.70 -45.16 -1.56
CA GLU A 6 1.15 -43.83 -1.19
C GLU A 6 -0.03 -43.12 -0.51
N ASP A 7 0.04 -43.03 0.82
CA ASP A 7 -0.80 -42.14 1.61
C ASP A 7 -0.43 -40.68 1.25
N THR A 8 -1.10 -40.13 0.25
CA THR A 8 -1.11 -38.70 -0.02
C THR A 8 -1.96 -38.05 1.07
N THR A 9 -1.38 -37.85 2.23
CA THR A 9 -1.94 -36.94 3.24
C THR A 9 -1.96 -35.55 2.62
N THR A 10 -3.11 -35.14 2.06
CA THR A 10 -3.32 -33.75 1.62
C THR A 10 -3.29 -32.89 2.87
N ALA A 11 -2.17 -32.21 3.10
CA ALA A 11 -2.03 -31.27 4.19
C ALA A 11 -3.14 -30.22 4.08
N THR A 12 -3.83 -29.95 5.17
CA THR A 12 -4.83 -28.88 5.23
C THR A 12 -4.16 -27.55 4.88
N PRO A 13 -4.73 -26.74 3.98
CA PRO A 13 -4.12 -25.48 3.61
C PRO A 13 -4.00 -24.52 4.81
N THR A 14 -2.91 -23.78 4.87
CA THR A 14 -2.75 -22.71 5.86
C THR A 14 -3.77 -21.60 5.62
N LEU A 15 -4.07 -20.79 6.65
CA LEU A 15 -5.00 -19.65 6.51
C LEU A 15 -4.55 -18.70 5.39
N GLY A 16 -3.24 -18.45 5.28
CA GLY A 16 -2.70 -17.63 4.19
C GLY A 16 -2.93 -18.22 2.81
N GLU A 17 -2.86 -19.53 2.66
CA GLU A 17 -3.17 -20.23 1.41
C GLU A 17 -4.65 -20.16 1.09
N GLU A 18 -5.54 -20.34 2.08
CA GLU A 18 -6.99 -20.19 1.92
C GLU A 18 -7.34 -18.79 1.40
N ILE A 19 -6.81 -17.74 2.04
CA ILE A 19 -6.99 -16.36 1.58
C ILE A 19 -6.52 -16.21 0.13
N ASN A 20 -5.30 -16.68 -0.19
CA ASN A 20 -4.72 -16.55 -1.52
C ASN A 20 -5.52 -17.30 -2.60
N ILE A 21 -6.07 -18.45 -2.28
CA ILE A 21 -6.93 -19.21 -3.20
C ILE A 21 -8.21 -18.43 -3.49
N ALA A 22 -8.88 -17.94 -2.45
CA ALA A 22 -10.13 -17.20 -2.57
C ALA A 22 -9.98 -15.92 -3.38
N ILE A 23 -8.95 -15.11 -3.10
CA ILE A 23 -8.75 -13.80 -3.73
C ILE A 23 -8.12 -13.88 -5.13
N ARG A 24 -7.62 -15.03 -5.58
CA ARG A 24 -6.82 -15.19 -6.82
C ARG A 24 -7.40 -14.46 -8.06
N PRO A 25 -8.70 -14.55 -8.37
CA PRO A 25 -9.28 -13.86 -9.53
C PRO A 25 -9.20 -12.33 -9.40
N LEU A 26 -9.54 -11.81 -8.21
CA LEU A 26 -9.53 -10.37 -7.92
C LEU A 26 -8.10 -9.83 -7.84
N HIS A 27 -7.18 -10.60 -7.25
CA HIS A 27 -5.74 -10.28 -7.25
C HIS A 27 -5.20 -10.12 -8.68
N THR A 28 -5.53 -11.05 -9.58
CA THR A 28 -5.11 -10.96 -10.99
C THR A 28 -5.67 -9.70 -11.66
N LYS A 29 -6.93 -9.36 -11.41
CA LYS A 29 -7.57 -8.15 -11.93
C LYS A 29 -6.89 -6.91 -11.38
N LEU A 30 -6.75 -6.78 -10.05
CA LEU A 30 -6.14 -5.62 -9.40
C LEU A 30 -4.69 -5.42 -9.85
N ASN A 31 -3.90 -6.48 -9.93
CA ASN A 31 -2.50 -6.41 -10.36
C ASN A 31 -2.36 -5.85 -11.79
N LYS A 32 -3.23 -6.25 -12.71
CA LYS A 32 -3.27 -5.67 -14.08
C LYS A 32 -3.62 -4.18 -14.05
N LEU A 33 -4.60 -3.79 -13.23
CA LEU A 33 -5.01 -2.40 -13.09
C LEU A 33 -3.87 -1.54 -12.55
N VAL A 34 -3.28 -1.92 -11.41
CA VAL A 34 -2.18 -1.18 -10.77
C VAL A 34 -0.97 -1.07 -11.69
N THR A 35 -0.56 -2.15 -12.36
CA THR A 35 0.61 -2.13 -13.25
C THR A 35 0.43 -1.15 -14.41
N ARG A 36 -0.78 -1.05 -14.98
CA ARG A 36 -1.07 -0.10 -16.05
C ARG A 36 -1.04 1.35 -15.56
N ARG A 37 -1.67 1.64 -14.40
CA ARG A 37 -1.74 3.00 -13.82
C ARG A 37 -0.37 3.48 -13.36
N LEU A 38 0.43 2.60 -12.75
CA LEU A 38 1.81 2.94 -12.42
C LEU A 38 2.59 3.42 -13.65
N ARG A 39 2.44 2.73 -14.79
CA ARG A 39 3.09 3.14 -16.02
C ARG A 39 2.68 4.56 -16.46
N LEU A 40 1.39 4.90 -16.33
CA LEU A 40 0.87 6.24 -16.68
C LEU A 40 1.32 7.32 -15.72
N ALA A 41 1.65 6.96 -14.48
CA ALA A 41 2.10 7.88 -13.44
C ALA A 41 3.63 8.12 -13.45
N LEU A 42 4.37 7.52 -14.40
CA LEU A 42 5.83 7.59 -14.49
C LEU A 42 6.29 8.03 -15.89
N PRO A 43 7.53 8.56 -16.03
CA PRO A 43 8.11 8.86 -17.34
C PRO A 43 8.11 7.63 -18.28
N PRO A 44 7.91 7.79 -19.59
CA PRO A 44 7.72 9.06 -20.30
C PRO A 44 6.27 9.58 -20.37
N TYR A 45 5.33 8.98 -19.62
CA TYR A 45 3.91 9.33 -19.68
C TYR A 45 3.51 10.42 -18.69
N SER A 46 4.36 10.71 -17.70
CA SER A 46 4.19 11.80 -16.75
C SER A 46 5.51 12.53 -16.55
N ASP A 47 5.46 13.86 -16.54
CA ASP A 47 6.64 14.71 -16.35
C ASP A 47 6.93 15.00 -14.88
N ASP A 48 5.96 14.75 -14.00
CA ASP A 48 6.04 14.96 -12.56
C ASP A 48 5.41 13.81 -11.75
N ALA A 49 5.64 13.81 -10.44
CA ALA A 49 5.16 12.78 -9.53
C ALA A 49 3.68 12.96 -9.07
N LYS A 50 2.92 13.90 -9.64
CA LYS A 50 1.58 14.26 -9.15
C LYS A 50 0.62 13.07 -9.11
N ASN A 51 0.54 12.30 -10.20
CA ASN A 51 -0.36 11.13 -10.26
C ASN A 51 0.10 10.02 -9.31
N TYR A 52 1.42 9.81 -9.18
CA TYR A 52 1.98 8.87 -8.21
C TYR A 52 1.61 9.27 -6.76
N VAL A 53 1.80 10.54 -6.41
CA VAL A 53 1.43 11.08 -5.08
C VAL A 53 -0.08 10.97 -4.84
N THR A 54 -0.91 11.22 -5.84
CA THR A 54 -2.36 11.02 -5.73
C THR A 54 -2.71 9.57 -5.37
N GLY A 55 -2.02 8.59 -5.97
CA GLY A 55 -2.12 7.19 -5.57
C GLY A 55 -1.71 6.94 -4.12
N LEU A 56 -0.57 7.48 -3.68
CA LEU A 56 -0.11 7.35 -2.29
C LEU A 56 -1.10 7.95 -1.29
N LEU A 57 -1.69 9.11 -1.61
CA LEU A 57 -2.69 9.78 -0.79
C LEU A 57 -3.97 8.94 -0.60
N HIS A 58 -4.31 8.06 -1.56
CA HIS A 58 -5.44 7.13 -1.43
C HIS A 58 -5.06 5.85 -0.65
N ILE A 59 -3.80 5.42 -0.73
CA ILE A 59 -3.34 4.23 -0.02
C ILE A 59 -3.04 4.51 1.45
N ALA A 60 -2.47 5.65 1.79
CA ALA A 60 -2.06 5.98 3.15
C ALA A 60 -3.20 5.90 4.18
N PRO A 61 -4.40 6.44 3.93
CA PRO A 61 -5.51 6.34 4.87
C PRO A 61 -5.99 4.91 5.15
N ILE A 62 -5.76 3.97 4.22
CA ILE A 62 -6.11 2.56 4.39
C ILE A 62 -5.16 1.91 5.40
N TYR A 63 -3.84 2.09 5.21
CA TYR A 63 -2.84 1.61 6.18
C TYR A 63 -3.08 2.23 7.56
N GLN A 64 -3.28 3.55 7.63
CA GLN A 64 -3.58 4.24 8.89
C GLN A 64 -4.84 3.71 9.57
N ALA A 65 -5.87 3.34 8.82
CA ALA A 65 -7.12 2.85 9.38
C ALA A 65 -6.94 1.50 10.05
N PHE A 66 -6.43 0.47 9.34
CA PHE A 66 -6.32 -0.86 9.94
C PHE A 66 -5.20 -0.95 10.98
N GLU A 67 -4.07 -0.25 10.80
CA GLU A 67 -2.99 -0.23 11.79
C GLU A 67 -3.41 0.46 13.09
N ARG A 68 -4.22 1.52 13.01
CA ARG A 68 -4.79 2.18 14.20
C ARG A 68 -5.78 1.29 14.93
N GLU A 69 -6.68 0.60 14.22
CA GLU A 69 -7.59 -0.36 14.87
C GLU A 69 -6.80 -1.51 15.52
N TRP A 70 -5.70 -1.94 14.89
CA TRP A 70 -4.82 -2.95 15.47
C TRP A 70 -4.18 -2.48 16.75
N ASP A 71 -3.55 -1.31 16.74
CA ASP A 71 -2.93 -0.73 17.95
C ASP A 71 -3.98 -0.55 19.05
N HIS A 72 -5.19 -0.09 18.69
CA HIS A 72 -6.30 0.04 19.64
C HIS A 72 -6.73 -1.29 20.26
N ILE A 73 -6.77 -2.39 19.51
CA ILE A 73 -7.08 -3.73 20.03
C ILE A 73 -6.05 -4.17 21.07
N LEU A 74 -4.79 -3.81 20.87
CA LEU A 74 -3.69 -4.21 21.76
C LEU A 74 -3.56 -3.31 23.00
N GLU A 75 -4.19 -2.14 23.04
CA GLU A 75 -4.24 -1.28 24.21
C GLU A 75 -5.03 -1.93 25.34
N ASP A 76 -4.58 -1.71 26.60
CA ASP A 76 -5.34 -2.10 27.78
C ASP A 76 -6.41 -1.06 28.10
N SER A 77 -7.63 -1.31 27.64
CA SER A 77 -8.78 -0.43 27.87
C SER A 77 -10.05 -1.21 28.18
N PRO A 78 -11.06 -0.58 28.82
CA PRO A 78 -12.36 -1.24 29.04
C PRO A 78 -13.08 -1.65 27.75
N ALA A 79 -12.78 -0.98 26.63
CA ALA A 79 -13.35 -1.33 25.32
C ALA A 79 -12.76 -2.64 24.80
N THR A 80 -11.45 -2.82 24.94
CA THR A 80 -10.71 -3.99 24.44
C THR A 80 -10.82 -5.19 25.39
N ALA A 81 -11.21 -5.00 26.65
CA ALA A 81 -11.47 -6.08 27.59
C ALA A 81 -12.61 -7.03 27.16
N LYS A 82 -13.43 -6.64 26.19
CA LYS A 82 -14.51 -7.47 25.62
C LYS A 82 -14.04 -8.38 24.49
N ILE A 83 -12.84 -8.15 23.94
CA ILE A 83 -12.26 -8.98 22.88
C ILE A 83 -11.80 -10.30 23.50
N GLU A 84 -12.13 -11.41 22.84
CA GLU A 84 -11.71 -12.72 23.33
C GLU A 84 -10.18 -12.80 23.50
N PRO A 85 -9.70 -13.26 24.67
CA PRO A 85 -8.25 -13.29 24.95
C PRO A 85 -7.44 -14.04 23.91
N ARG A 86 -7.97 -15.13 23.30
CA ARG A 86 -7.29 -15.90 22.25
C ARG A 86 -7.09 -15.06 20.97
N ILE A 87 -8.09 -14.26 20.59
CA ILE A 87 -8.01 -13.38 19.41
C ILE A 87 -7.02 -12.24 19.67
N ARG A 88 -7.08 -11.63 20.86
CA ARG A 88 -6.14 -10.58 21.25
C ARG A 88 -4.70 -11.10 21.28
N SER A 89 -4.47 -12.32 21.83
CA SER A 89 -3.16 -12.96 21.82
C SER A 89 -2.67 -13.21 20.39
N LEU A 90 -3.49 -13.79 19.51
CA LEU A 90 -3.15 -14.02 18.12
C LEU A 90 -2.74 -12.72 17.41
N LEU A 91 -3.55 -11.66 17.58
CA LEU A 91 -3.26 -10.35 16.97
C LEU A 91 -1.99 -9.70 17.55
N ALA A 92 -1.65 -9.96 18.82
CA ALA A 92 -0.39 -9.52 19.43
C ALA A 92 0.82 -10.28 18.83
N ASP A 93 0.70 -11.60 18.66
CA ASP A 93 1.76 -12.46 18.18
C ASP A 93 2.15 -12.17 16.72
N ILE A 94 1.17 -11.77 15.89
CA ILE A 94 1.41 -11.40 14.50
C ILE A 94 1.73 -9.89 14.30
N ARG A 95 1.71 -9.06 15.34
CA ARG A 95 2.10 -7.65 15.29
C ARG A 95 3.61 -7.49 15.35
N ILE A 96 4.28 -7.88 14.29
CA ILE A 96 5.75 -7.85 14.21
C ILE A 96 6.25 -6.40 14.21
N GLU A 97 7.18 -6.08 15.10
CA GLU A 97 7.84 -4.76 15.16
C GLU A 97 8.54 -4.45 13.83
N GLY A 98 8.44 -3.20 13.36
CA GLY A 98 9.01 -2.76 12.08
C GLY A 98 8.16 -3.10 10.85
N PHE A 99 7.04 -3.83 11.01
CA PHE A 99 6.19 -4.23 9.89
C PHE A 99 5.18 -3.15 9.49
N ALA A 100 4.80 -2.24 10.40
CA ALA A 100 3.89 -1.13 10.14
C ALA A 100 4.41 -0.19 9.04
N ARG A 101 3.51 0.28 8.18
CA ARG A 101 3.86 1.07 6.99
C ARG A 101 3.24 2.46 6.94
N SER A 102 2.27 2.78 7.80
CA SER A 102 1.65 4.11 7.83
C SER A 102 2.66 5.24 8.04
N GLY A 103 3.63 5.05 8.96
CA GLY A 103 4.70 6.03 9.21
C GLY A 103 5.60 6.26 7.99
N PRO A 104 6.30 5.22 7.48
CA PRO A 104 7.12 5.33 6.28
C PRO A 104 6.40 5.89 5.05
N LEU A 105 5.13 5.52 4.85
CA LEU A 105 4.30 6.05 3.76
C LEU A 105 4.00 7.54 3.95
N GLN A 106 3.73 7.98 5.17
CA GLN A 106 3.54 9.39 5.49
C GLN A 106 4.81 10.21 5.24
N GLU A 107 5.98 9.68 5.55
CA GLU A 107 7.27 10.32 5.27
C GLU A 107 7.51 10.51 3.78
N ASP A 108 7.20 9.50 2.96
CA ASP A 108 7.29 9.59 1.51
C ASP A 108 6.35 10.67 0.95
N ILE A 109 5.10 10.72 1.41
CA ILE A 109 4.12 11.73 1.01
C ILE A 109 4.60 13.14 1.37
N VAL A 110 5.09 13.35 2.60
CA VAL A 110 5.61 14.66 3.05
C VAL A 110 6.81 15.10 2.21
N THR A 111 7.68 14.15 1.86
CA THR A 111 8.85 14.43 1.01
C THR A 111 8.43 14.86 -0.40
N LEU A 112 7.46 14.18 -1.00
CA LEU A 112 6.97 14.47 -2.35
C LEU A 112 6.13 15.74 -2.43
N LEU A 113 5.34 16.03 -1.40
CA LEU A 113 4.52 17.25 -1.35
C LEU A 113 5.32 18.50 -0.97
N GLY A 114 6.53 18.33 -0.43
CA GLY A 114 7.24 19.41 0.23
C GLY A 114 6.86 19.52 1.71
N ARG A 115 7.76 20.07 2.52
CA ARG A 115 7.60 20.09 3.98
C ARG A 115 6.72 21.24 4.49
N ASN A 116 5.90 21.83 3.62
CA ASN A 116 4.94 22.86 4.03
C ASN A 116 3.69 22.22 4.58
N ASP A 117 3.49 22.27 5.89
CA ASP A 117 2.36 21.64 6.59
C ASP A 117 1.00 22.08 6.04
N GLY A 118 0.86 23.32 5.61
CA GLY A 118 -0.39 23.83 5.02
C GLY A 118 -0.70 23.14 3.69
N PHE A 119 0.30 23.02 2.82
CA PHE A 119 0.14 22.37 1.52
C PHE A 119 -0.12 20.86 1.67
N VAL A 120 0.64 20.17 2.53
CA VAL A 120 0.42 18.74 2.84
C VAL A 120 -0.99 18.51 3.36
N ARG A 121 -1.46 19.36 4.32
CA ARG A 121 -2.80 19.25 4.87
C ARG A 121 -3.87 19.43 3.79
N THR A 122 -3.76 20.46 2.97
CA THR A 122 -4.72 20.71 1.88
C THR A 122 -4.79 19.53 0.90
N ARG A 123 -3.65 18.93 0.55
CA ARG A 123 -3.61 17.76 -0.33
C ARG A 123 -4.23 16.53 0.32
N MET A 124 -3.96 16.28 1.60
CA MET A 124 -4.60 15.19 2.34
C MET A 124 -6.12 15.40 2.49
N GLU A 125 -6.55 16.65 2.74
CA GLU A 125 -7.97 17.00 2.81
C GLU A 125 -8.65 16.79 1.46
N SER A 126 -8.01 17.09 0.34
CA SER A 126 -8.60 16.93 -1.00
C SER A 126 -9.02 15.48 -1.31
N VAL A 127 -8.31 14.48 -0.79
CA VAL A 127 -8.66 13.06 -0.97
C VAL A 127 -9.54 12.51 0.15
N SER A 128 -9.66 13.25 1.28
CA SER A 128 -10.43 12.77 2.45
C SER A 128 -11.91 12.62 2.17
N HIS A 129 -12.43 13.23 1.10
CA HIS A 129 -13.82 13.20 0.64
C HIS A 129 -14.04 12.28 -0.56
N ALA A 130 -13.00 11.59 -1.06
CA ALA A 130 -13.12 10.63 -2.13
C ALA A 130 -14.09 9.50 -1.70
N PRO A 131 -15.24 9.31 -2.41
CA PRO A 131 -16.35 8.53 -1.90
C PRO A 131 -16.01 7.08 -1.56
N VAL A 132 -15.27 6.40 -2.45
CA VAL A 132 -14.88 5.00 -2.26
C VAL A 132 -13.88 4.87 -1.11
N LEU A 133 -12.93 5.79 -1.00
CA LEU A 133 -11.98 5.81 0.11
C LEU A 133 -12.67 6.04 1.46
N VAL A 134 -13.66 6.95 1.52
CA VAL A 134 -14.45 7.20 2.73
C VAL A 134 -15.23 5.96 3.14
N GLU A 135 -15.90 5.31 2.17
CA GLU A 135 -16.65 4.08 2.39
C GLU A 135 -15.74 2.95 2.90
N PHE A 136 -14.57 2.77 2.27
CA PHE A 136 -13.64 1.72 2.68
C PHE A 136 -13.06 1.96 4.08
N LYS A 137 -12.65 3.18 4.42
CA LYS A 137 -12.17 3.52 5.79
C LYS A 137 -13.25 3.27 6.84
N LYS A 138 -14.51 3.55 6.51
CA LYS A 138 -15.64 3.26 7.39
C LYS A 138 -15.78 1.74 7.56
N HIS A 139 -15.79 1.00 6.46
CA HIS A 139 -15.86 -0.46 6.48
C HIS A 139 -14.75 -1.11 7.30
N ILE A 140 -13.47 -0.70 7.10
CA ILE A 140 -12.31 -1.18 7.88
C ILE A 140 -12.61 -1.09 9.37
N ARG A 141 -13.04 0.08 9.84
CA ARG A 141 -13.33 0.31 11.25
C ARG A 141 -14.47 -0.57 11.74
N GLU A 142 -15.59 -0.56 11.03
CA GLU A 142 -16.80 -1.30 11.43
C GLU A 142 -16.57 -2.81 11.42
N ALA A 143 -15.90 -3.35 10.41
CA ALA A 143 -15.59 -4.77 10.31
C ALA A 143 -14.66 -5.24 11.43
N ILE A 144 -13.57 -4.50 11.69
CA ILE A 144 -12.60 -4.86 12.75
C ILE A 144 -13.22 -4.72 14.15
N GLN A 145 -14.04 -3.69 14.39
CA GLN A 145 -14.71 -3.51 15.68
C GLN A 145 -15.78 -4.57 15.95
N ALA A 146 -16.46 -5.04 14.91
CA ALA A 146 -17.44 -6.14 15.05
C ALA A 146 -16.76 -7.50 15.17
N HIS A 147 -15.71 -7.75 14.38
CA HIS A 147 -15.02 -9.03 14.23
C HIS A 147 -13.50 -8.82 14.24
N PRO A 148 -12.83 -8.64 15.40
CA PRO A 148 -11.41 -8.30 15.48
C PRO A 148 -10.49 -9.24 14.71
N HIS A 149 -10.82 -10.51 14.56
CA HIS A 149 -10.04 -11.50 13.82
C HIS A 149 -9.94 -11.21 12.31
N VAL A 150 -10.88 -10.43 11.72
CA VAL A 150 -10.78 -10.08 10.29
C VAL A 150 -9.60 -9.15 9.98
N LEU A 151 -9.00 -8.53 11.02
CA LEU A 151 -7.76 -7.77 10.89
C LEU A 151 -6.63 -8.61 10.27
N ILE A 152 -6.64 -9.92 10.43
CA ILE A 152 -5.68 -10.84 9.80
C ILE A 152 -5.72 -10.70 8.27
N ALA A 153 -6.90 -10.53 7.67
CA ALA A 153 -7.01 -10.35 6.23
C ALA A 153 -6.32 -9.07 5.75
N TYR A 154 -6.47 -7.96 6.48
CA TYR A 154 -5.76 -6.71 6.20
C TYR A 154 -4.25 -6.88 6.33
N ALA A 155 -3.79 -7.46 7.42
CA ALA A 155 -2.37 -7.70 7.66
C ALA A 155 -1.77 -8.60 6.55
N TRP A 156 -2.42 -9.72 6.24
CA TRP A 156 -1.96 -10.63 5.20
C TRP A 156 -1.90 -9.96 3.83
N ILE A 157 -3.00 -9.35 3.39
CA ILE A 157 -3.10 -8.78 2.03
C ILE A 157 -2.19 -7.56 1.88
N MET A 158 -2.27 -6.60 2.79
CA MET A 158 -1.60 -5.32 2.64
C MET A 158 -0.08 -5.42 2.83
N TYR A 159 0.39 -6.23 3.78
CA TYR A 159 1.83 -6.41 3.97
C TYR A 159 2.43 -7.36 2.94
N MET A 160 1.77 -8.50 2.62
CA MET A 160 2.31 -9.41 1.62
C MET A 160 2.36 -8.78 0.22
N ALA A 161 1.49 -7.82 -0.10
CA ALA A 161 1.56 -7.07 -1.36
C ALA A 161 2.91 -6.36 -1.55
N LEU A 162 3.56 -5.90 -0.47
CA LEU A 162 4.86 -5.21 -0.53
C LEU A 162 6.00 -6.14 -0.97
N PHE A 163 5.92 -7.42 -0.61
CA PHE A 163 6.92 -8.44 -0.96
C PHE A 163 6.71 -9.07 -2.35
N ALA A 164 5.58 -8.77 -2.98
CA ALA A 164 5.26 -9.23 -4.33
C ALA A 164 5.20 -8.04 -5.30
N GLY A 165 4.00 -7.47 -5.51
CA GLY A 165 3.77 -6.30 -6.37
C GLY A 165 4.58 -5.07 -5.95
N GLY A 166 4.76 -4.85 -4.65
CA GLY A 166 5.53 -3.72 -4.10
C GLY A 166 6.98 -3.71 -4.56
N ARG A 167 7.63 -4.85 -4.68
CA ARG A 167 9.00 -4.95 -5.24
C ARG A 167 9.06 -4.56 -6.71
N PHE A 168 8.06 -4.95 -7.48
CA PHE A 168 7.95 -4.52 -8.89
C PHE A 168 7.74 -3.02 -9.00
N ILE A 169 6.85 -2.45 -8.18
CA ILE A 169 6.59 -1.01 -8.12
C ILE A 169 7.88 -0.29 -7.75
N ARG A 170 8.54 -0.68 -6.66
CA ARG A 170 9.81 -0.11 -6.22
C ARG A 170 10.86 -0.12 -7.33
N ALA A 171 11.08 -1.26 -7.98
CA ALA A 171 12.05 -1.37 -9.07
C ALA A 171 11.71 -0.46 -10.26
N SER A 172 10.42 -0.16 -10.49
CA SER A 172 9.99 0.78 -11.52
C SER A 172 10.28 2.22 -11.12
N LEU A 173 10.08 2.58 -9.85
CA LEU A 173 10.36 3.89 -9.29
C LEU A 173 11.87 4.20 -9.25
N GLU A 174 12.70 3.21 -8.89
CA GLU A 174 14.16 3.32 -8.86
C GLU A 174 14.79 3.57 -10.25
N ARG A 175 14.08 3.18 -11.32
CA ARG A 175 14.53 3.40 -12.69
C ARG A 175 14.27 4.81 -13.23
N VAL A 176 13.45 5.59 -12.54
CA VAL A 176 13.17 6.97 -12.96
C VAL A 176 14.44 7.79 -12.82
N ASP A 177 14.86 8.43 -13.93
CA ASP A 177 16.06 9.26 -13.97
C ASP A 177 15.91 10.46 -13.03
N GLN A 178 16.74 10.49 -12.02
CA GLN A 178 16.74 11.55 -11.00
C GLN A 178 17.13 12.93 -11.56
N SER A 179 17.85 12.95 -12.69
CA SER A 179 18.26 14.20 -13.34
C SER A 179 17.10 14.96 -14.02
N THR A 180 15.96 14.32 -14.23
CA THR A 180 14.79 14.92 -14.88
C THR A 180 14.02 15.88 -13.99
N GLY A 181 14.25 15.83 -12.68
CA GLY A 181 13.47 16.60 -11.69
C GLY A 181 12.08 15.99 -11.39
N PHE A 182 11.78 14.79 -11.90
CA PHE A 182 10.51 14.10 -11.65
C PHE A 182 10.17 13.98 -10.15
N TRP A 183 11.18 13.74 -9.31
CA TRP A 183 11.03 13.62 -7.85
C TRP A 183 11.09 14.95 -7.09
N SER A 184 11.13 16.09 -7.80
CA SER A 184 11.10 17.40 -7.15
C SER A 184 9.78 17.58 -6.39
N SER A 185 9.84 18.28 -5.27
CA SER A 185 8.64 18.56 -4.48
C SER A 185 7.58 19.30 -5.31
N LEU A 186 6.34 18.83 -5.24
CA LEU A 186 5.20 19.44 -5.95
C LEU A 186 4.91 20.87 -5.47
N GLU A 187 5.27 21.20 -4.23
CA GLU A 187 5.19 22.58 -3.73
C GLU A 187 6.00 23.57 -4.59
N SER A 188 7.14 23.10 -5.11
CA SER A 188 8.01 23.94 -5.95
C SER A 188 7.41 24.21 -7.33
N SER A 189 6.55 23.31 -7.81
CA SER A 189 5.91 23.42 -9.13
C SER A 189 4.72 24.39 -9.13
N ASP A 190 4.06 24.58 -7.99
CA ASP A 190 2.88 25.44 -7.85
C ASP A 190 3.23 26.93 -7.56
N LYS A 191 4.50 27.25 -7.38
CA LYS A 191 4.93 28.65 -7.24
C LYS A 191 5.13 29.27 -8.63
N PRO A 192 4.47 30.42 -8.93
CA PRO A 192 4.81 31.16 -10.14
C PRO A 192 6.31 31.50 -10.08
N GLU A 193 7.05 31.19 -11.14
CA GLU A 193 8.44 31.60 -11.25
C GLU A 193 8.53 33.09 -10.95
N PRO A 194 9.38 33.55 -10.03
CA PRO A 194 9.58 34.96 -9.85
C PRO A 194 10.14 35.52 -11.18
N GLU A 195 9.39 36.41 -11.82
CA GLU A 195 9.88 37.20 -12.96
C GLU A 195 11.01 38.11 -12.51
N PHE A 196 12.14 37.50 -12.15
CA PHE A 196 13.33 38.26 -11.86
C PHE A 196 14.24 38.24 -13.08
N ARG A 197 13.91 39.14 -14.05
CA ARG A 197 14.84 39.53 -15.11
C ARG A 197 15.90 40.43 -14.52
N MET A 198 17.06 39.89 -14.19
CA MET A 198 18.28 40.69 -14.02
C MET A 198 18.81 41.07 -15.41
N PRO A 199 19.02 42.35 -15.71
CA PRO A 199 19.76 42.75 -16.89
C PRO A 199 21.27 42.67 -16.61
N GLY A 200 21.95 41.74 -17.27
CA GLY A 200 23.41 41.65 -17.20
C GLY A 200 23.93 40.25 -17.32
N ALA A 201 24.46 39.93 -18.48
CA ALA A 201 25.08 38.66 -18.81
C ALA A 201 26.19 38.27 -17.82
N TYR A 202 26.00 37.16 -17.10
CA TYR A 202 27.09 36.29 -16.66
C TYR A 202 26.63 34.83 -16.82
N ASP A 203 27.48 34.06 -17.45
CA ASP A 203 27.38 32.65 -17.83
C ASP A 203 26.20 31.85 -17.24
N ALA A 204 25.14 31.74 -18.03
CA ALA A 204 23.97 30.90 -17.74
C ALA A 204 24.28 29.39 -17.68
N PHE A 205 25.50 28.99 -18.01
CA PHE A 205 25.90 27.57 -18.06
C PHE A 205 26.22 27.01 -16.67
N CYS A 206 26.81 27.77 -15.78
CA CYS A 206 27.23 27.30 -14.46
C CYS A 206 26.09 27.24 -13.44
N VAL A 207 25.11 28.16 -13.52
CA VAL A 207 23.98 28.22 -12.57
C VAL A 207 22.99 27.11 -12.83
N LYS A 208 22.73 26.75 -14.10
CA LYS A 208 21.85 25.65 -14.44
C LYS A 208 22.37 24.29 -13.95
N ASP A 209 23.68 24.04 -14.04
CA ASP A 209 24.29 22.79 -13.58
C ASP A 209 24.39 22.69 -12.06
N VAL A 210 24.56 23.82 -11.34
CA VAL A 210 24.53 23.85 -9.87
C VAL A 210 23.11 23.66 -9.36
N LEU A 211 22.11 24.31 -9.95
CA LEU A 211 20.70 24.12 -9.62
C LEU A 211 20.24 22.70 -9.98
N ARG A 212 20.69 22.13 -11.10
CA ARG A 212 20.40 20.76 -11.50
C ARG A 212 20.94 19.73 -10.51
N LYS A 213 22.14 19.95 -9.94
CA LYS A 213 22.72 19.09 -8.89
C LYS A 213 22.02 19.20 -7.54
N GLN A 214 21.39 20.35 -7.24
CA GLN A 214 20.60 20.53 -6.02
C GLN A 214 19.23 19.83 -6.07
N HIS A 215 18.78 19.37 -7.24
CA HIS A 215 17.48 18.72 -7.45
C HIS A 215 17.58 17.18 -7.57
N MET A 216 18.78 16.59 -7.41
CA MET A 216 18.95 15.14 -7.38
C MET A 216 18.59 14.61 -5.99
N GLN A 217 17.29 14.48 -5.72
CA GLN A 217 16.83 13.76 -4.54
C GLN A 217 16.54 12.30 -4.91
N PRO A 218 16.99 11.33 -4.08
CA PRO A 218 16.60 9.95 -4.30
C PRO A 218 15.07 9.82 -4.19
N PRO A 219 14.47 8.90 -4.94
CA PRO A 219 13.04 8.67 -4.84
C PRO A 219 12.67 8.32 -3.40
N PRO A 220 11.61 8.89 -2.82
CA PRO A 220 11.13 8.52 -1.50
C PRO A 220 10.48 7.14 -1.58
N LEU A 221 11.14 6.14 -1.00
CA LEU A 221 10.77 4.73 -1.09
C LEU A 221 10.64 4.06 0.28
N ASN A 222 10.56 4.85 1.36
CA ASN A 222 10.45 4.33 2.73
C ASN A 222 9.30 3.34 2.89
N PHE A 223 8.20 3.57 2.17
CA PHE A 223 7.06 2.66 2.16
C PHE A 223 7.42 1.23 1.72
N PHE A 224 8.34 1.09 0.77
CA PHE A 224 8.76 -0.20 0.20
C PHE A 224 10.02 -0.78 0.87
N LEU A 225 10.64 -0.03 1.76
CA LEU A 225 11.88 -0.40 2.42
C LEU A 225 11.63 -0.78 3.88
N PHE A 226 12.35 -1.77 4.35
CA PHE A 226 12.33 -2.19 5.75
C PHE A 226 13.74 -2.04 6.32
N ASP A 227 13.82 -1.49 7.52
CA ASP A 227 15.08 -1.29 8.23
C ASP A 227 15.55 -2.59 8.91
N THR A 228 15.81 -3.60 8.07
CA THR A 228 16.35 -4.90 8.51
C THR A 228 17.38 -5.41 7.53
N PRO A 229 18.31 -6.30 7.96
CA PRO A 229 19.36 -6.83 7.10
C PRO A 229 18.85 -7.50 5.81
N GLU A 230 17.68 -8.13 5.87
CA GLU A 230 17.05 -8.82 4.74
C GLU A 230 15.98 -7.96 4.05
N ASN A 231 15.94 -6.65 4.35
CA ASN A 231 14.95 -5.73 3.81
C ASN A 231 13.52 -6.29 3.93
N GLY A 232 13.18 -6.74 5.15
CA GLY A 232 11.87 -7.22 5.54
C GLY A 232 11.56 -8.68 5.22
N GLU A 233 12.42 -9.45 4.52
CA GLU A 233 12.16 -10.89 4.32
C GLU A 233 12.19 -11.68 5.63
N ASP A 234 13.02 -11.24 6.57
CA ASP A 234 13.05 -11.72 7.95
C ASP A 234 11.73 -11.42 8.68
N LEU A 235 11.21 -10.19 8.59
CA LEU A 235 9.93 -9.82 9.19
C LEU A 235 8.76 -10.60 8.57
N LYS A 236 8.76 -10.76 7.24
CA LYS A 236 7.77 -11.55 6.52
C LYS A 236 7.76 -13.02 6.98
N ARG A 237 8.95 -13.60 7.21
CA ARG A 237 9.07 -14.97 7.72
C ARG A 237 8.49 -15.08 9.12
N LEU A 238 8.87 -14.18 10.04
CA LEU A 238 8.34 -14.12 11.40
C LEU A 238 6.81 -13.99 11.42
N PHE A 239 6.26 -13.09 10.60
CA PHE A 239 4.81 -12.91 10.49
C PHE A 239 4.10 -14.20 10.04
N LYS A 240 4.64 -14.88 9.02
CA LYS A 240 4.05 -16.13 8.52
C LYS A 240 4.13 -17.24 9.54
N GLU A 241 5.28 -17.41 10.21
CA GLU A 241 5.51 -18.39 11.24
C GLU A 241 4.55 -18.18 12.43
N ALA A 242 4.41 -16.93 12.90
CA ALA A 242 3.49 -16.58 13.98
C ALA A 242 2.02 -16.86 13.58
N LEU A 243 1.62 -16.44 12.39
CA LEU A 243 0.26 -16.68 11.91
C LEU A 243 -0.03 -18.18 11.77
N GLU A 244 0.89 -18.96 11.23
CA GLU A 244 0.74 -20.39 11.07
C GLU A 244 0.68 -21.11 12.42
N ALA A 245 1.55 -20.76 13.37
CA ALA A 245 1.54 -21.31 14.71
C ALA A 245 0.18 -21.11 15.42
N ASP A 246 -0.42 -19.95 15.23
CA ASP A 246 -1.65 -19.54 15.92
C ASP A 246 -2.94 -19.98 15.20
N THR A 247 -2.85 -20.38 13.93
CA THR A 247 -4.04 -20.72 13.12
C THR A 247 -4.06 -22.14 12.58
N SER A 248 -3.04 -22.95 12.87
CA SER A 248 -2.98 -24.34 12.42
C SER A 248 -3.60 -25.30 13.44
N PRO A 249 -4.32 -26.34 12.98
CA PRO A 249 -4.79 -27.40 13.86
C PRO A 249 -3.60 -28.18 14.49
N PRO A 250 -3.78 -28.78 15.68
CA PRO A 250 -5.01 -28.81 16.50
C PRO A 250 -5.17 -27.59 17.44
N GLU A 251 -4.19 -26.70 17.53
CA GLU A 251 -4.14 -25.61 18.51
C GLU A 251 -4.57 -24.25 17.94
N SER A 252 -5.37 -24.27 16.85
CA SER A 252 -5.85 -23.05 16.21
C SER A 252 -6.58 -22.12 17.19
N LYS A 253 -6.15 -20.87 17.23
CA LYS A 253 -6.84 -19.79 17.96
C LYS A 253 -8.09 -19.27 17.23
N LEU A 254 -8.36 -19.74 16.01
CA LEU A 254 -9.55 -19.38 15.22
C LEU A 254 -10.50 -20.57 15.11
N THR A 255 -11.81 -20.29 15.16
CA THR A 255 -12.82 -21.25 14.73
C THR A 255 -12.92 -21.32 13.21
N GLU A 256 -13.62 -22.32 12.67
CA GLU A 256 -13.85 -22.45 11.23
C GLU A 256 -14.68 -21.28 10.67
N GLU A 257 -15.64 -20.77 11.45
CA GLU A 257 -16.44 -19.62 11.09
C GLU A 257 -15.57 -18.36 11.00
N GLU A 258 -14.69 -18.14 11.97
CA GLU A 258 -13.76 -17.01 11.96
C GLU A 258 -12.76 -17.07 10.80
N ARG A 259 -12.26 -18.27 10.45
CA ARG A 259 -11.43 -18.47 9.25
C ARG A 259 -12.18 -18.10 7.97
N ALA A 260 -13.45 -18.52 7.89
CA ALA A 260 -14.30 -18.16 6.74
C ALA A 260 -14.56 -16.66 6.67
N GLU A 261 -14.76 -15.98 7.82
CA GLU A 261 -14.93 -14.53 7.89
C GLU A 261 -13.65 -13.79 7.46
N VAL A 262 -12.46 -14.23 7.88
CA VAL A 262 -11.17 -13.68 7.43
C VAL A 262 -11.03 -13.81 5.91
N THR A 263 -11.35 -14.98 5.36
CA THR A 263 -11.27 -15.22 3.91
C THR A 263 -12.25 -14.36 3.13
N LYS A 264 -13.49 -14.21 3.63
CA LYS A 264 -14.51 -13.34 3.06
C LYS A 264 -14.09 -11.87 3.08
N GLU A 265 -13.51 -11.43 4.19
CA GLU A 265 -12.99 -10.07 4.31
C GLU A 265 -11.88 -9.81 3.29
N GLY A 266 -11.04 -10.80 3.01
CA GLY A 266 -10.05 -10.73 1.94
C GLY A 266 -10.66 -10.39 0.57
N LEU A 267 -11.79 -10.96 0.22
CA LEU A 267 -12.51 -10.62 -1.02
C LEU A 267 -13.03 -9.19 -1.00
N THR A 268 -13.56 -8.74 0.14
CA THR A 268 -14.06 -7.37 0.34
C THR A 268 -12.95 -6.34 0.19
N ILE A 269 -11.77 -6.59 0.75
CA ILE A 269 -10.57 -5.73 0.60
C ILE A 269 -10.24 -5.55 -0.89
N PHE A 270 -10.20 -6.65 -1.65
CA PHE A 270 -9.89 -6.58 -3.08
C PHE A 270 -10.96 -5.85 -3.89
N ASP A 271 -12.24 -6.00 -3.55
CA ASP A 271 -13.32 -5.25 -4.20
C ASP A 271 -13.14 -3.74 -3.99
N TYR A 272 -12.92 -3.31 -2.75
CA TYR A 272 -12.63 -1.90 -2.45
C TYR A 272 -11.38 -1.39 -3.16
N MET A 273 -10.30 -2.16 -3.19
CA MET A 273 -9.07 -1.75 -3.87
C MET A 273 -9.27 -1.57 -5.38
N ILE A 274 -10.08 -2.43 -6.01
CA ILE A 274 -10.44 -2.28 -7.43
C ILE A 274 -11.29 -1.02 -7.65
N ARG A 275 -12.25 -0.74 -6.77
CA ARG A 275 -13.09 0.48 -6.82
C ARG A 275 -12.26 1.75 -6.61
N ILE A 276 -11.26 1.73 -5.72
CA ILE A 276 -10.31 2.83 -5.51
C ILE A 276 -9.49 3.10 -6.78
N VAL A 277 -9.09 2.06 -7.52
CA VAL A 277 -8.41 2.29 -8.81
C VAL A 277 -9.35 2.99 -9.80
N GLY A 278 -10.64 2.65 -9.84
CA GLY A 278 -11.64 3.36 -10.64
C GLY A 278 -11.78 4.83 -10.23
N GLU A 279 -11.85 5.11 -8.92
CA GLU A 279 -11.90 6.47 -8.38
C GLU A 279 -10.62 7.28 -8.75
N LEU A 280 -9.45 6.64 -8.70
CA LEU A 280 -8.19 7.24 -9.15
C LEU A 280 -8.18 7.53 -10.66
N ASP A 281 -8.78 6.66 -11.48
CA ASP A 281 -8.90 6.89 -12.92
C ASP A 281 -9.70 8.15 -13.22
N GLU A 282 -10.82 8.37 -12.51
CA GLU A 282 -11.63 9.58 -12.63
C GLU A 282 -10.83 10.84 -12.21
N ILE A 283 -10.12 10.76 -11.08
CA ILE A 283 -9.33 11.89 -10.54
C ILE A 283 -8.14 12.24 -11.43
N CYS A 284 -7.44 11.23 -11.95
CA CYS A 284 -6.24 11.39 -12.77
C CYS A 284 -6.54 11.52 -14.27
N GLY A 285 -7.80 11.34 -14.69
CA GLY A 285 -8.21 11.41 -16.10
C GLY A 285 -7.66 10.28 -16.96
N THR A 286 -7.43 9.09 -16.37
CA THR A 286 -6.78 7.96 -17.05
C THR A 286 -7.74 6.98 -17.74
N GLU A 287 -9.04 7.11 -17.53
CA GLU A 287 -10.07 6.26 -18.18
C GLU A 287 -10.08 6.36 -19.70
N TYR A 288 -9.84 7.55 -20.24
CA TYR A 288 -9.92 7.82 -21.68
C TYR A 288 -8.83 7.11 -22.48
N GLU A 289 -7.67 6.85 -21.91
CA GLU A 289 -6.56 6.18 -22.61
C GLU A 289 -6.83 4.68 -22.79
N GLU A 290 -7.53 4.02 -21.87
CA GLU A 290 -7.92 2.60 -22.05
C GLU A 290 -8.96 2.43 -23.18
N GLN A 291 -9.91 3.35 -23.29
CA GLN A 291 -10.91 3.33 -24.37
C GLN A 291 -10.28 3.63 -25.73
N ALA A 292 -9.36 4.57 -25.79
CA ALA A 292 -8.61 4.89 -27.01
C ALA A 292 -7.71 3.74 -27.45
N ALA A 293 -6.98 3.09 -26.52
CA ALA A 293 -6.15 1.93 -26.81
C ALA A 293 -6.97 0.69 -27.21
N ALA A 294 -8.14 0.48 -26.62
CA ALA A 294 -9.07 -0.59 -26.99
C ALA A 294 -9.74 -0.33 -28.35
N ALA A 295 -9.97 0.94 -28.72
CA ALA A 295 -10.49 1.33 -30.03
C ALA A 295 -9.44 1.21 -31.15
N ALA A 296 -8.17 1.48 -30.85
CA ALA A 296 -7.05 1.36 -31.81
C ALA A 296 -6.60 -0.10 -32.03
N ALA A 297 -6.99 -1.02 -31.15
CA ALA A 297 -6.67 -2.46 -31.25
C ALA A 297 -7.78 -3.28 -31.98
N LYS A 298 -8.86 -2.63 -32.40
CA LYS A 298 -9.92 -3.18 -33.25
C LYS A 298 -9.80 -2.72 -34.70
#